data_f8ea75e60de50ef6b9922a55e04d0491
#
_entry.id   f8ea75e60de50ef6b9922a55e04d0491
#
_cell.length_a   1.000
_cell.length_b   1.000
_cell.length_c   1.000
_cell.angle_alpha   90.00
_cell.angle_beta   90.00
_cell.angle_gamma   90.00
#
_symmetry.space_group_name_H-M   'P 1'
#
loop_
_entity.id
_entity.type
_entity.pdbx_description
1 polymer ?
#
loop_
_entity_poly.entity_id
_entity_poly.type
_entity_poly.pdbx_seq_one_letter_code
_entity_poly.pdbx_strand_id
1 'polypeptide(L)'
;NDWQKFVEYNIIDVELVDRLEDKMKLLELAITMAYDAKVNFDDVYSQVRMWDTMIYNYLKKKNFVVPPKKRSSKNEKYAGAYVKEPKPGRYDWVVNFDLNSLYPHLIMQYNISPETLRETRHPTASVEGILNRDVSIDRKYAVCANGAQYRKDIKGFLPKLMSDMYNDRVIYKKKMITAKKQN
;
A
#
# COMPACT_ATOMS: atom_id res chain seq x y z
N ASN A 1 -17.07 6.45 48.56
CA ASN A 1 -17.21 7.19 47.30
C ASN A 1 -16.29 8.40 47.33
N ASP A 2 -15.15 8.29 46.68
CA ASP A 2 -14.16 9.37 46.62
C ASP A 2 -14.32 10.14 45.29
N TRP A 3 -15.32 11.03 45.28
CA TRP A 3 -15.61 11.85 44.10
C TRP A 3 -14.44 12.77 43.72
N GLN A 4 -13.67 13.23 44.71
CA GLN A 4 -12.50 14.03 44.46
C GLN A 4 -11.47 13.26 43.63
N LYS A 5 -11.18 12.06 44.04
CA LYS A 5 -10.22 11.19 43.32
C LYS A 5 -10.70 10.84 41.91
N PHE A 6 -11.99 10.67 41.71
CA PHE A 6 -12.58 10.45 40.37
C PHE A 6 -12.38 11.67 39.45
N VAL A 7 -12.62 12.88 39.98
CA VAL A 7 -12.40 14.11 39.23
C VAL A 7 -10.93 14.30 38.88
N GLU A 8 -10.03 14.11 39.85
CA GLU A 8 -8.59 14.20 39.63
C GLU A 8 -8.11 13.19 38.57
N TYR A 9 -8.61 11.96 38.59
CA TYR A 9 -8.32 10.96 37.58
C TYR A 9 -8.76 11.43 36.18
N ASN A 10 -9.96 11.96 36.06
CA ASN A 10 -10.50 12.46 34.79
C ASN A 10 -9.69 13.63 34.22
N ILE A 11 -9.24 14.54 35.07
CA ILE A 11 -8.36 15.65 34.67
C ILE A 11 -7.04 15.11 34.11
N ILE A 12 -6.43 14.14 34.78
CA ILE A 12 -5.19 13.51 34.33
C ILE A 12 -5.38 12.83 32.97
N ASP A 13 -6.51 12.13 32.75
CA ASP A 13 -6.79 11.48 31.47
C ASP A 13 -6.84 12.49 30.30
N VAL A 14 -7.43 13.66 30.51
CA VAL A 14 -7.47 14.74 29.50
C VAL A 14 -6.06 15.30 29.28
N GLU A 15 -5.31 15.60 30.34
CA GLU A 15 -3.93 16.08 30.20
C GLU A 15 -3.02 15.08 29.48
N LEU A 16 -3.24 13.77 29.67
CA LEU A 16 -2.47 12.73 28.98
C LEU A 16 -2.68 12.75 27.48
N VAL A 17 -3.91 13.06 27.01
CA VAL A 17 -4.20 13.19 25.58
C VAL A 17 -3.41 14.36 24.98
N ASP A 18 -3.38 15.53 25.66
CA ASP A 18 -2.61 16.68 25.21
C ASP A 18 -1.11 16.38 25.17
N ARG A 19 -0.57 15.74 26.22
CA ARG A 19 0.85 15.31 26.27
C ARG A 19 1.20 14.30 25.17
N LEU A 20 0.27 13.40 24.82
CA LEU A 20 0.45 12.45 23.72
C LEU A 20 0.52 13.19 22.38
N GLU A 21 -0.42 14.15 22.15
CA GLU A 21 -0.40 14.95 20.93
C GLU A 21 0.86 15.79 20.81
N ASP A 22 1.29 16.43 21.90
CA ASP A 22 2.54 17.22 21.93
C ASP A 22 3.78 16.40 21.57
N LYS A 23 3.81 15.13 22.00
CA LYS A 23 4.94 14.23 21.76
C LYS A 23 4.87 13.57 20.38
N MET A 24 3.70 13.18 19.92
CA MET A 24 3.51 12.35 18.72
C MET A 24 3.13 13.15 17.49
N LYS A 25 2.56 14.36 17.66
CA LYS A 25 2.12 15.26 16.58
C LYS A 25 1.16 14.56 15.58
N LEU A 26 0.21 13.79 16.11
CA LEU A 26 -0.71 12.98 15.30
C LEU A 26 -1.72 13.85 14.53
N LEU A 27 -2.19 14.96 15.11
CA LEU A 27 -3.08 15.90 14.44
C LEU A 27 -2.38 16.57 13.26
N GLU A 28 -1.14 17.03 13.47
CA GLU A 28 -0.33 17.61 12.40
C GLU A 28 -0.11 16.60 11.26
N LEU A 29 0.18 15.35 11.60
CA LEU A 29 0.33 14.26 10.63
C LEU A 29 -0.97 14.03 9.86
N ALA A 30 -2.10 13.92 10.55
CA ALA A 30 -3.41 13.68 9.93
C ALA A 30 -3.82 14.84 9.00
N ILE A 31 -3.61 16.10 9.42
CA ILE A 31 -3.87 17.28 8.60
C ILE A 31 -2.97 17.29 7.36
N THR A 32 -1.69 16.98 7.51
CA THR A 32 -0.75 16.88 6.39
C THR A 32 -1.20 15.81 5.40
N MET A 33 -1.58 14.63 5.88
CA MET A 33 -2.10 13.55 5.03
C MET A 33 -3.40 13.93 4.32
N ALA A 34 -4.33 14.60 5.02
CA ALA A 34 -5.58 15.08 4.43
C ALA A 34 -5.32 16.07 3.29
N TYR A 35 -4.40 17.00 3.51
CA TYR A 35 -4.03 18.01 2.52
C TYR A 35 -3.36 17.40 1.29
N ASP A 36 -2.39 16.51 1.47
CA ASP A 36 -1.67 15.85 0.39
C ASP A 36 -2.60 14.94 -0.44
N ALA A 37 -3.41 14.14 0.22
CA ALA A 37 -4.37 13.26 -0.43
C ALA A 37 -5.61 13.98 -0.98
N LYS A 38 -5.84 15.24 -0.57
CA LYS A 38 -7.03 16.05 -0.90
C LYS A 38 -8.34 15.37 -0.47
N VAL A 39 -8.35 14.88 0.75
CA VAL A 39 -9.49 14.25 1.42
C VAL A 39 -9.94 15.09 2.62
N ASN A 40 -11.15 14.84 3.12
CA ASN A 40 -11.57 15.42 4.40
C ASN A 40 -10.74 14.79 5.54
N PHE A 41 -10.61 15.52 6.65
CA PHE A 41 -9.87 15.07 7.82
C PHE A 41 -10.33 13.66 8.29
N ASP A 42 -11.64 13.43 8.38
CA ASP A 42 -12.19 12.15 8.81
C ASP A 42 -11.87 10.99 7.84
N ASP A 43 -11.68 11.29 6.57
CA ASP A 43 -11.38 10.27 5.55
C ASP A 43 -9.93 9.77 5.61
N VAL A 44 -9.03 10.48 6.31
CA VAL A 44 -7.63 10.05 6.52
C VAL A 44 -7.55 8.72 7.25
N TYR A 45 -8.50 8.44 8.15
CA TYR A 45 -8.57 7.19 8.91
C TYR A 45 -9.11 6.02 8.09
N SER A 46 -9.59 6.27 6.86
CA SER A 46 -10.04 5.25 5.92
C SER A 46 -9.08 5.14 4.73
N GLN A 47 -8.18 4.15 4.77
CA GLN A 47 -7.22 3.93 3.69
C GLN A 47 -7.91 3.78 2.32
N VAL A 48 -9.06 3.11 2.27
CA VAL A 48 -9.80 2.90 1.01
C VAL A 48 -10.29 4.24 0.45
N ARG A 49 -10.89 5.11 1.26
CA ARG A 49 -11.37 6.42 0.82
C ARG A 49 -10.23 7.32 0.39
N MET A 50 -9.13 7.30 1.13
CA MET A 50 -7.94 8.07 0.80
C MET A 50 -7.39 7.66 -0.57
N TRP A 51 -7.21 6.36 -0.82
CA TRP A 51 -6.77 5.86 -2.12
C TRP A 51 -7.77 6.13 -3.25
N ASP A 52 -9.06 5.91 -3.03
CA ASP A 52 -10.11 6.23 -4.00
C ASP A 52 -10.03 7.69 -4.45
N THR A 53 -9.86 8.62 -3.51
CA THR A 53 -9.78 10.06 -3.81
C THR A 53 -8.47 10.43 -4.52
N MET A 54 -7.35 9.88 -4.09
CA MET A 54 -6.05 10.11 -4.74
C MET A 54 -6.06 9.62 -6.19
N ILE A 55 -6.57 8.41 -6.43
CA ILE A 55 -6.68 7.84 -7.77
C ILE A 55 -7.66 8.66 -8.62
N TYR A 56 -8.81 9.02 -8.06
CA TYR A 56 -9.77 9.88 -8.75
C TYR A 56 -9.16 11.21 -9.18
N ASN A 57 -8.47 11.90 -8.28
CA ASN A 57 -7.83 13.18 -8.57
C ASN A 57 -6.72 13.05 -9.61
N TYR A 58 -5.96 11.94 -9.55
CA TYR A 58 -4.92 11.65 -10.54
C TYR A 58 -5.50 11.43 -11.94
N LEU A 59 -6.57 10.63 -12.06
CA LEU A 59 -7.23 10.33 -13.31
C LEU A 59 -7.96 11.55 -13.89
N LYS A 60 -8.65 12.33 -13.03
CA LYS A 60 -9.32 13.58 -13.42
C LYS A 60 -8.36 14.58 -14.04
N LYS A 61 -7.16 14.75 -13.48
CA LYS A 61 -6.12 15.62 -14.07
C LYS A 61 -5.68 15.19 -15.46
N LYS A 62 -5.89 13.92 -15.81
CA LYS A 62 -5.57 13.35 -17.13
C LYS A 62 -6.78 13.21 -18.04
N ASN A 63 -7.93 13.78 -17.66
CA ASN A 63 -9.20 13.68 -18.38
C ASN A 63 -9.71 12.24 -18.56
N PHE A 64 -9.37 11.34 -17.62
CA PHE A 64 -9.94 9.99 -17.57
C PHE A 64 -11.20 9.96 -16.72
N VAL A 65 -12.26 9.36 -17.25
CA VAL A 65 -13.51 9.14 -16.54
C VAL A 65 -13.43 7.82 -15.77
N VAL A 66 -13.68 7.91 -14.47
CA VAL A 66 -13.76 6.70 -13.62
C VAL A 66 -15.15 6.11 -13.76
N PRO A 67 -15.30 4.81 -14.10
CA PRO A 67 -16.61 4.17 -14.20
C PRO A 67 -17.31 4.13 -12.82
N PRO A 68 -18.66 4.11 -12.79
CA PRO A 68 -19.39 4.01 -11.54
C PRO A 68 -19.11 2.70 -10.82
N LYS A 69 -19.11 2.72 -9.49
CA LYS A 69 -18.95 1.52 -8.67
C LYS A 69 -20.05 0.50 -8.99
N LYS A 70 -19.64 -0.67 -9.47
CA LYS A 70 -20.56 -1.81 -9.60
C LYS A 70 -20.64 -2.54 -8.26
N ARG A 71 -21.86 -2.81 -7.79
CA ARG A 71 -22.07 -3.73 -6.66
C ARG A 71 -21.76 -5.14 -7.14
N SER A 72 -20.62 -5.70 -6.75
CA SER A 72 -20.30 -7.11 -6.96
C SER A 72 -20.46 -7.86 -5.63
N SER A 73 -21.14 -9.00 -5.64
CA SER A 73 -21.07 -9.94 -4.54
C SER A 73 -19.67 -10.57 -4.57
N LYS A 74 -18.90 -10.43 -3.48
CA LYS A 74 -17.61 -11.10 -3.33
C LYS A 74 -17.86 -12.59 -3.04
N ASN A 75 -18.11 -13.38 -4.07
CA ASN A 75 -18.34 -14.82 -3.91
C ASN A 75 -17.03 -15.62 -3.97
N GLU A 76 -15.94 -15.04 -4.44
CA GLU A 76 -14.64 -15.70 -4.53
C GLU A 76 -13.70 -15.21 -3.44
N LYS A 77 -13.17 -16.15 -2.65
CA LYS A 77 -12.04 -15.91 -1.74
C LYS A 77 -10.76 -16.17 -2.52
N TYR A 78 -9.84 -15.23 -2.50
CA TYR A 78 -8.48 -15.45 -3.00
C TYR A 78 -7.56 -15.81 -1.85
N ALA A 79 -6.55 -16.65 -2.11
CA ALA A 79 -5.55 -17.02 -1.14
C ALA A 79 -4.75 -15.78 -0.71
N GLY A 80 -4.51 -15.65 0.59
CA GLY A 80 -3.64 -14.62 1.14
C GLY A 80 -2.15 -14.92 0.91
N ALA A 81 -1.28 -14.23 1.64
CA ALA A 81 0.15 -14.47 1.59
C ALA A 81 0.48 -15.87 2.12
N TYR A 82 1.44 -16.53 1.47
CA TYR A 82 1.99 -17.80 1.97
C TYR A 82 2.90 -17.50 3.17
N VAL A 83 2.62 -18.17 4.28
CA VAL A 83 3.46 -18.16 5.48
C VAL A 83 3.96 -19.57 5.71
N LYS A 84 5.28 -19.76 5.63
CA LYS A 84 5.89 -21.05 5.95
C LYS A 84 5.90 -21.27 7.46
N GLU A 85 5.41 -22.41 7.91
CA GLU A 85 5.47 -22.79 9.33
C GLU A 85 6.92 -22.81 9.81
N PRO A 86 7.23 -22.10 10.91
CA PRO A 86 8.57 -22.11 11.47
C PRO A 86 8.86 -23.48 12.12
N LYS A 87 10.09 -23.94 11.98
CA LYS A 87 10.57 -25.10 12.73
C LYS A 87 11.13 -24.56 14.06
N PRO A 88 10.52 -24.83 15.23
CA PRO A 88 11.06 -24.38 16.50
C PRO A 88 12.43 -24.98 16.77
N GLY A 89 13.34 -24.17 17.27
CA GLY A 89 14.70 -24.62 17.57
C GLY A 89 15.65 -23.45 17.78
N ARG A 90 16.87 -23.77 18.19
CA ARG A 90 17.97 -22.82 18.25
C ARG A 90 18.78 -22.93 16.97
N TYR A 91 19.01 -21.80 16.32
CA TYR A 91 19.75 -21.71 15.07
C TYR A 91 20.91 -20.74 15.25
N ASP A 92 22.09 -21.15 14.78
CA ASP A 92 23.26 -20.29 14.68
C ASP A 92 23.32 -19.69 13.27
N TRP A 93 23.90 -18.52 13.13
CA TRP A 93 24.09 -17.83 11.84
C TRP A 93 22.78 -17.53 11.09
N VAL A 94 21.82 -16.92 11.78
CA VAL A 94 20.55 -16.53 11.17
C VAL A 94 20.72 -15.26 10.34
N VAL A 95 20.32 -15.34 9.05
CA VAL A 95 20.27 -14.17 8.14
C VAL A 95 18.83 -13.84 7.84
N ASN A 96 18.47 -12.57 8.04
CA ASN A 96 17.13 -12.05 7.77
C ASN A 96 17.15 -11.13 6.54
N PHE A 97 16.26 -11.39 5.60
CA PHE A 97 16.05 -10.54 4.42
C PHE A 97 14.65 -9.96 4.42
N ASP A 98 14.54 -8.67 4.12
CA ASP A 98 13.26 -7.99 3.93
C ASP A 98 13.23 -7.28 2.58
N LEU A 99 12.10 -7.41 1.87
CA LEU A 99 11.89 -6.78 0.59
C LEU A 99 11.22 -5.41 0.78
N ASN A 100 12.00 -4.38 0.55
CA ASN A 100 11.56 -3.01 0.73
C ASN A 100 10.38 -2.67 -0.20
N SER A 101 9.24 -2.26 0.38
CA SER A 101 8.05 -1.84 -0.38
C SER A 101 7.59 -2.88 -1.42
N LEU A 102 7.48 -4.15 -1.02
CA LEU A 102 7.21 -5.28 -1.92
C LEU A 102 6.01 -5.06 -2.85
N TYR A 103 4.84 -4.70 -2.31
CA TYR A 103 3.63 -4.53 -3.13
C TYR A 103 3.75 -3.41 -4.18
N PRO A 104 4.20 -2.19 -3.85
CA PRO A 104 4.46 -1.16 -4.86
C PRO A 104 5.41 -1.62 -5.96
N HIS A 105 6.50 -2.33 -5.61
CA HIS A 105 7.45 -2.83 -6.60
C HIS A 105 6.86 -3.91 -7.50
N LEU A 106 6.03 -4.81 -6.97
CA LEU A 106 5.32 -5.79 -7.79
C LEU A 106 4.34 -5.13 -8.76
N ILE A 107 3.59 -4.12 -8.31
CA ILE A 107 2.70 -3.33 -9.18
C ILE A 107 3.49 -2.68 -10.32
N MET A 108 4.65 -2.10 -10.01
CA MET A 108 5.52 -1.47 -11.02
C MET A 108 6.14 -2.50 -11.97
N GLN A 109 6.65 -3.61 -11.44
CA GLN A 109 7.37 -4.64 -12.19
C GLN A 109 6.46 -5.39 -13.16
N TYR A 110 5.27 -5.77 -12.70
CA TYR A 110 4.30 -6.52 -13.50
C TYR A 110 3.36 -5.59 -14.29
N ASN A 111 3.51 -4.29 -14.16
CA ASN A 111 2.65 -3.29 -14.80
C ASN A 111 1.15 -3.49 -14.47
N ILE A 112 0.87 -3.77 -13.19
CA ILE A 112 -0.48 -4.10 -12.71
C ILE A 112 -1.35 -2.85 -12.72
N SER A 113 -2.31 -2.80 -13.65
CA SER A 113 -3.28 -1.71 -13.77
C SER A 113 -4.50 -2.20 -14.54
N PRO A 114 -5.71 -1.64 -14.30
CA PRO A 114 -6.92 -2.08 -14.98
C PRO A 114 -6.81 -2.03 -16.52
N GLU A 115 -6.21 -0.98 -17.07
CA GLU A 115 -6.08 -0.78 -18.51
C GLU A 115 -5.00 -1.64 -19.17
N THR A 116 -4.11 -2.22 -18.38
CA THR A 116 -3.07 -3.14 -18.87
C THR A 116 -3.47 -4.62 -18.72
N LEU A 117 -4.51 -4.89 -17.93
CA LEU A 117 -5.02 -6.25 -17.72
C LEU A 117 -5.64 -6.80 -19.01
N ARG A 118 -5.23 -7.99 -19.40
CA ARG A 118 -5.82 -8.73 -20.51
C ARG A 118 -7.05 -9.50 -20.03
N GLU A 119 -8.11 -9.58 -20.85
CA GLU A 119 -9.33 -10.32 -20.53
C GLU A 119 -9.07 -11.83 -20.40
N THR A 120 -8.15 -12.37 -21.22
CA THR A 120 -7.82 -13.79 -21.21
C THR A 120 -6.69 -14.09 -20.24
N ARG A 121 -6.90 -15.09 -19.38
CA ARG A 121 -5.86 -15.63 -18.50
C ARG A 121 -4.90 -16.54 -19.27
N HIS A 122 -3.67 -16.65 -18.79
CA HIS A 122 -2.71 -17.63 -19.31
C HIS A 122 -3.15 -19.04 -18.93
N PRO A 123 -3.26 -19.98 -19.88
CA PRO A 123 -3.91 -21.27 -19.65
C PRO A 123 -3.14 -22.17 -18.68
N THR A 124 -1.81 -22.09 -18.66
CA THR A 124 -0.95 -23.00 -17.88
C THR A 124 -0.20 -22.30 -16.72
N ALA A 125 -0.42 -20.98 -16.53
CA ALA A 125 0.26 -20.29 -15.46
C ALA A 125 -0.27 -20.73 -14.10
N SER A 126 0.63 -21.26 -13.29
CA SER A 126 0.43 -21.62 -11.89
C SER A 126 1.72 -21.37 -11.12
N VAL A 127 1.64 -21.38 -9.79
CA VAL A 127 2.85 -21.23 -8.95
C VAL A 127 3.87 -22.31 -9.30
N GLU A 128 3.43 -23.57 -9.39
CA GLU A 128 4.29 -24.71 -9.71
C GLU A 128 4.88 -24.61 -11.12
N GLY A 129 4.03 -24.28 -12.12
CA GLY A 129 4.49 -24.11 -13.50
C GLY A 129 5.56 -23.02 -13.66
N ILE A 130 5.42 -21.90 -12.91
CA ILE A 130 6.42 -20.83 -12.93
C ILE A 130 7.72 -21.28 -12.23
N LEU A 131 7.63 -21.97 -11.10
CA LEU A 131 8.80 -22.49 -10.38
C LEU A 131 9.56 -23.53 -11.20
N ASN A 132 8.85 -24.43 -11.89
CA ASN A 132 9.43 -25.45 -12.75
C ASN A 132 9.84 -24.93 -14.14
N ARG A 133 9.55 -23.66 -14.45
CA ARG A 133 9.80 -23.03 -15.77
C ARG A 133 9.03 -23.68 -16.93
N ASP A 134 7.89 -24.28 -16.65
CA ASP A 134 7.04 -24.95 -17.64
C ASP A 134 6.04 -24.00 -18.32
N VAL A 135 6.06 -22.72 -17.94
CA VAL A 135 5.16 -21.72 -18.50
C VAL A 135 5.84 -20.96 -19.64
N SER A 136 5.28 -21.07 -20.84
CA SER A 136 5.72 -20.30 -21.99
C SER A 136 5.25 -18.84 -21.83
N ILE A 137 6.16 -17.90 -21.58
CA ILE A 137 5.86 -16.51 -21.35
C ILE A 137 6.13 -15.70 -22.64
N ASP A 138 5.07 -15.10 -23.21
CA ASP A 138 5.23 -14.11 -24.26
C ASP A 138 5.83 -12.82 -23.62
N ARG A 139 6.95 -12.35 -24.20
CA ARG A 139 7.67 -11.16 -23.70
C ARG A 139 6.83 -9.86 -23.74
N LYS A 140 5.73 -9.85 -24.50
CA LYS A 140 4.78 -8.72 -24.57
C LYS A 140 3.96 -8.54 -23.29
N TYR A 141 3.88 -9.58 -22.47
CA TYR A 141 3.06 -9.59 -21.26
C TYR A 141 3.90 -9.89 -20.02
N ALA A 142 3.45 -9.36 -18.88
CA ALA A 142 3.83 -9.82 -17.57
C ALA A 142 2.79 -10.83 -17.11
N VAL A 143 3.20 -12.05 -16.79
CA VAL A 143 2.31 -13.15 -16.38
C VAL A 143 2.43 -13.36 -14.88
N CYS A 144 1.30 -13.35 -14.19
CA CYS A 144 1.21 -13.66 -12.76
C CYS A 144 0.87 -15.14 -12.54
N ALA A 145 1.18 -15.66 -11.35
CA ALA A 145 0.95 -17.05 -11.01
C ALA A 145 -0.54 -17.49 -11.03
N ASN A 146 -1.46 -16.54 -10.89
CA ASN A 146 -2.91 -16.76 -11.05
C ASN A 146 -3.39 -16.73 -12.51
N GLY A 147 -2.48 -16.66 -13.47
CA GLY A 147 -2.78 -16.58 -14.89
C GLY A 147 -3.09 -15.17 -15.41
N ALA A 148 -3.17 -14.16 -14.56
CA ALA A 148 -3.38 -12.80 -15.02
C ALA A 148 -2.21 -12.32 -15.88
N GLN A 149 -2.53 -11.63 -16.98
CA GLN A 149 -1.55 -11.11 -17.93
C GLN A 149 -1.70 -9.60 -18.06
N TYR A 150 -0.58 -8.88 -17.94
CA TYR A 150 -0.54 -7.44 -18.06
C TYR A 150 0.34 -7.02 -19.24
N ARG A 151 -0.15 -6.10 -20.07
CA ARG A 151 0.56 -5.55 -21.23
C ARG A 151 1.79 -4.78 -20.78
N LYS A 152 2.88 -4.87 -21.57
CA LYS A 152 4.14 -4.14 -21.34
C LYS A 152 4.38 -3.00 -22.33
N ASP A 153 3.59 -2.93 -23.40
CA ASP A 153 3.72 -1.91 -24.45
C ASP A 153 3.24 -0.52 -24.01
N ILE A 154 2.35 -0.47 -23.00
CA ILE A 154 1.88 0.77 -22.38
C ILE A 154 2.18 0.74 -20.89
N LYS A 155 2.52 1.88 -20.31
CA LYS A 155 2.70 2.00 -18.86
C LYS A 155 1.36 2.28 -18.18
N GLY A 156 0.93 1.41 -17.28
CA GLY A 156 -0.29 1.57 -16.53
C GLY A 156 -0.25 2.78 -15.59
N PHE A 157 -1.44 3.33 -15.26
CA PHE A 157 -1.51 4.50 -14.37
C PHE A 157 -1.14 4.15 -12.94
N LEU A 158 -1.51 2.96 -12.44
CA LEU A 158 -1.13 2.53 -11.08
C LEU A 158 0.38 2.38 -10.92
N PRO A 159 1.10 1.66 -11.81
CA PRO A 159 2.56 1.65 -11.80
C PRO A 159 3.21 3.03 -11.85
N LYS A 160 2.63 3.94 -12.62
CA LYS A 160 3.12 5.33 -12.70
C LYS A 160 2.94 6.05 -11.37
N LEU A 161 1.74 5.98 -10.79
CA LEU A 161 1.41 6.58 -9.50
C LEU A 161 2.32 6.02 -8.38
N MET A 162 2.49 4.68 -8.32
CA MET A 162 3.39 4.04 -7.35
C MET A 162 4.84 4.49 -7.50
N SER A 163 5.31 4.62 -8.75
CA SER A 163 6.67 5.10 -9.03
C SER A 163 6.87 6.54 -8.55
N ASP A 164 5.91 7.42 -8.81
CA ASP A 164 5.98 8.81 -8.41
C ASP A 164 6.00 8.94 -6.88
N MET A 165 5.08 8.26 -6.18
CA MET A 165 5.03 8.25 -4.71
C MET A 165 6.28 7.64 -4.06
N TYR A 166 6.83 6.57 -4.65
CA TYR A 166 8.05 5.96 -4.15
C TYR A 166 9.26 6.91 -4.29
N ASN A 167 9.35 7.60 -5.40
CA ASN A 167 10.42 8.60 -5.63
C ASN A 167 10.31 9.75 -4.62
N ASP A 168 9.11 10.27 -4.38
CA ASP A 168 8.86 11.31 -3.38
C ASP A 168 9.26 10.81 -1.98
N ARG A 169 8.85 9.59 -1.60
CA ARG A 169 9.28 8.98 -0.34
C ARG A 169 10.80 8.93 -0.19
N VAL A 170 11.52 8.56 -1.24
CA VAL A 170 13.00 8.50 -1.22
C VAL A 170 13.61 9.90 -1.01
N ILE A 171 13.06 10.91 -1.69
CA ILE A 171 13.50 12.31 -1.57
C ILE A 171 13.30 12.80 -0.13
N TYR A 172 12.09 12.64 0.41
CA TYR A 172 11.77 13.10 1.77
C TYR A 172 12.53 12.32 2.85
N LYS A 173 12.73 11.01 2.66
CA LYS A 173 13.57 10.21 3.57
C LYS A 173 15.01 10.72 3.60
N LYS A 174 15.60 11.07 2.46
CA LYS A 174 16.94 11.66 2.41
C LYS A 174 16.99 13.01 3.14
N LYS A 175 16.01 13.90 2.91
CA LYS A 175 15.90 15.19 3.61
C LYS A 175 15.80 14.99 5.12
N MET A 176 14.96 14.07 5.59
CA MET A 176 14.81 13.74 7.00
C MET A 176 16.14 13.27 7.63
N ILE A 177 16.86 12.38 6.95
CA ILE A 177 18.15 11.86 7.44
C ILE A 177 19.18 13.00 7.52
N THR A 178 19.22 13.89 6.53
CA THR A 178 20.12 15.05 6.53
C THR A 178 19.81 15.99 7.69
N ALA A 179 18.55 16.34 7.90
CA ALA A 179 18.12 17.19 9.00
C ALA A 179 18.46 16.59 10.37
N LYS A 180 18.29 15.25 10.55
CA LYS A 180 18.68 14.58 11.80
C LYS A 180 20.18 14.56 12.08
N LYS A 181 21.04 14.75 11.07
CA LYS A 181 22.50 14.82 11.25
C LYS A 181 22.98 16.23 11.56
N GLN A 182 22.14 17.24 11.34
CA GLN A 182 22.46 18.65 11.57
C GLN A 182 22.00 19.14 12.96
N ASN A 183 21.16 18.38 13.63
CA ASN A 183 20.76 18.55 15.04
C ASN A 183 21.51 17.53 15.93
#